data_f1188190588eb7488faa01e594455518
#
_entry.id   f1188190588eb7488faa01e594455518
#
_cell.length_a   1.000
_cell.length_b   1.000
_cell.length_c   1.000
_cell.angle_alpha   90.00
_cell.angle_beta   90.00
_cell.angle_gamma   90.00
#
_symmetry.space_group_name_H-M   'P 1'
#
loop_
_entity.id
_entity.type
_entity.pdbx_description
1 polymer ?
#
loop_
_entity_poly.entity_id
_entity_poly.type
_entity_poly.pdbx_seq_one_letter_code
_entity_poly.pdbx_strand_id
1 'polypeptide(L)'
;MKVKAEIYAGIRPDTVMILIAFDPDKCTQCHGCEVACTIWRETDLGVRYRRVLNIWRGEYPQVKSTSLSLACLHCVEPACAAACPEEAITKHSESGLVEVDHGLCIGCRVCAEVCPFGILQFAGDGIMQKCDLCHGQPLAGAVPPCVDTCPGQALSLIKVDASGKLAHEKEISQLLGAG
;
A
#
# COMPACT_ATOMS: atom_id res chain seq x y z
N MET A 1 -12.84 -5.17 19.75
CA MET A 1 -11.99 -4.03 19.42
C MET A 1 -10.56 -4.06 20.02
N LYS A 2 -10.24 -4.91 21.01
CA LYS A 2 -8.91 -4.97 21.67
C LYS A 2 -7.81 -5.67 20.82
N VAL A 3 -8.18 -6.58 19.93
CA VAL A 3 -7.20 -7.40 19.17
C VAL A 3 -6.37 -6.60 18.14
N LYS A 4 -6.89 -5.46 17.64
CA LYS A 4 -6.22 -4.66 16.63
C LYS A 4 -5.03 -3.83 17.17
N ALA A 5 -5.09 -3.40 18.43
CA ALA A 5 -4.02 -2.58 19.04
C ALA A 5 -2.77 -3.40 19.43
N GLU A 6 -2.93 -4.69 19.72
CA GLU A 6 -1.82 -5.57 20.13
C GLU A 6 -0.86 -5.91 18.99
N ILE A 7 -1.31 -5.79 17.72
CA ILE A 7 -0.49 -6.10 16.54
C ILE A 7 0.65 -5.08 16.37
N TYR A 8 0.42 -3.81 16.69
CA TYR A 8 1.43 -2.75 16.58
C TYR A 8 2.30 -2.63 17.85
N ALA A 9 1.71 -2.80 19.04
CA ALA A 9 2.44 -2.62 20.31
C ALA A 9 3.48 -3.70 20.59
N GLY A 10 3.45 -4.83 19.87
CA GLY A 10 4.36 -5.97 20.07
C GLY A 10 5.38 -6.18 18.96
N ILE A 11 5.56 -5.23 18.04
CA ILE A 11 6.51 -5.39 16.93
C ILE A 11 7.92 -5.14 17.44
N ARG A 12 8.58 -6.19 17.83
CA ARG A 12 10.04 -6.25 17.85
C ARG A 12 10.54 -6.62 16.45
N PRO A 13 11.64 -5.99 15.99
CA PRO A 13 11.96 -5.90 14.57
C PRO A 13 12.54 -7.16 13.92
N ASP A 14 12.56 -8.30 14.56
CA ASP A 14 13.61 -9.28 14.25
C ASP A 14 13.30 -10.23 13.08
N THR A 15 12.12 -10.19 12.43
CA THR A 15 11.90 -10.97 11.18
C THR A 15 10.47 -10.91 10.62
N VAL A 16 9.57 -10.13 11.16
CA VAL A 16 8.17 -10.15 10.76
C VAL A 16 7.78 -8.85 10.06
N MET A 17 7.50 -8.93 8.77
CA MET A 17 6.99 -7.80 8.00
C MET A 17 5.49 -7.63 8.22
N ILE A 18 5.03 -6.38 8.23
CA ILE A 18 3.61 -6.09 8.24
C ILE A 18 3.17 -5.76 6.81
N LEU A 19 2.01 -6.27 6.43
CA LEU A 19 1.34 -5.82 5.23
C LEU A 19 -0.15 -5.56 5.52
N ILE A 20 -0.78 -4.80 4.63
CA ILE A 20 -2.22 -4.62 4.62
C ILE A 20 -2.78 -5.60 3.61
N ALA A 21 -3.33 -6.71 4.09
CA ALA A 21 -4.02 -7.69 3.26
C ALA A 21 -5.38 -7.15 2.83
N PHE A 22 -5.84 -7.55 1.66
CA PHE A 22 -7.11 -7.17 1.08
C PHE A 22 -7.92 -8.41 0.69
N ASP A 23 -9.17 -8.45 1.09
CA ASP A 23 -10.16 -9.47 0.75
C ASP A 23 -11.18 -8.85 -0.22
N PRO A 24 -11.15 -9.19 -1.52
CA PRO A 24 -12.04 -8.61 -2.50
C PRO A 24 -13.51 -8.97 -2.28
N ASP A 25 -13.81 -10.13 -1.66
CA ASP A 25 -15.18 -10.58 -1.44
C ASP A 25 -15.90 -9.78 -0.34
N LYS A 26 -15.13 -9.15 0.55
CA LYS A 26 -15.63 -8.27 1.61
C LYS A 26 -15.70 -6.80 1.20
N CYS A 27 -15.17 -6.44 0.04
CA CYS A 27 -15.09 -5.05 -0.38
C CYS A 27 -16.45 -4.54 -0.85
N THR A 28 -16.96 -3.50 -0.21
CA THR A 28 -18.23 -2.84 -0.57
C THR A 28 -18.07 -1.74 -1.61
N GLN A 29 -16.88 -1.53 -2.16
CA GLN A 29 -16.57 -0.49 -3.16
C GLN A 29 -16.86 0.94 -2.68
N CYS A 30 -16.87 1.18 -1.38
CA CYS A 30 -17.28 2.46 -0.78
C CYS A 30 -16.23 3.57 -0.87
N HIS A 31 -14.97 3.27 -1.29
CA HIS A 31 -13.83 4.18 -1.32
C HIS A 31 -13.45 4.82 0.04
N GLY A 32 -14.06 4.41 1.15
CA GLY A 32 -13.78 4.95 2.48
C GLY A 32 -12.30 4.87 2.88
N CYS A 33 -11.61 3.80 2.46
CA CYS A 33 -10.18 3.63 2.73
C CYS A 33 -9.29 4.62 1.97
N GLU A 34 -9.69 5.07 0.77
CA GLU A 34 -9.00 6.15 0.04
C GLU A 34 -9.16 7.48 0.76
N VAL A 35 -10.41 7.83 1.09
CA VAL A 35 -10.74 9.09 1.76
C VAL A 35 -10.06 9.17 3.12
N ALA A 36 -10.14 8.11 3.93
CA ALA A 36 -9.50 8.07 5.23
C ALA A 36 -7.97 8.23 5.14
N CYS A 37 -7.33 7.59 4.14
CA CYS A 37 -5.91 7.74 3.90
C CYS A 37 -5.55 9.18 3.49
N THR A 38 -6.28 9.76 2.55
CA THR A 38 -6.05 11.11 2.03
C THR A 38 -6.19 12.17 3.13
N ILE A 39 -7.25 12.08 3.94
CA ILE A 39 -7.50 13.03 5.04
C ILE A 39 -6.42 12.90 6.12
N TRP A 40 -6.10 11.66 6.51
CA TRP A 40 -5.12 11.42 7.58
C TRP A 40 -3.71 11.84 7.20
N ARG A 41 -3.34 11.64 5.92
CA ARG A 41 -2.02 11.97 5.40
C ARG A 41 -1.92 13.41 4.90
N GLU A 42 -3.03 14.15 4.89
CA GLU A 42 -3.08 15.51 4.34
C GLU A 42 -2.40 15.61 2.96
N THR A 43 -2.70 14.60 2.11
CA THR A 43 -2.03 14.50 0.80
C THR A 43 -2.46 15.65 -0.12
N ASP A 44 -1.57 16.06 -1.01
CA ASP A 44 -1.85 17.05 -2.03
C ASP A 44 -3.04 16.67 -2.91
N LEU A 45 -3.68 17.66 -3.50
CA LEU A 45 -4.80 17.45 -4.41
C LEU A 45 -4.40 16.50 -5.56
N GLY A 46 -5.15 15.42 -5.69
CA GLY A 46 -4.90 14.39 -6.72
C GLY A 46 -3.94 13.28 -6.30
N VAL A 47 -3.20 13.45 -5.19
CA VAL A 47 -2.31 12.41 -4.65
C VAL A 47 -3.11 11.44 -3.78
N ARG A 48 -2.99 10.15 -4.08
CA ARG A 48 -3.69 9.08 -3.35
C ARG A 48 -2.74 7.94 -3.04
N TYR A 49 -2.38 7.75 -1.78
CA TYR A 49 -1.52 6.65 -1.33
C TYR A 49 -2.22 5.30 -1.42
N ARG A 50 -3.55 5.29 -1.39
CA ARG A 50 -4.40 4.11 -1.59
C ARG A 50 -5.48 4.43 -2.62
N ARG A 51 -5.77 3.45 -3.51
CA ARG A 51 -6.81 3.57 -4.54
C ARG A 51 -7.65 2.30 -4.58
N VAL A 52 -8.94 2.46 -4.80
CA VAL A 52 -9.85 1.34 -5.10
C VAL A 52 -10.06 1.29 -6.61
N LEU A 53 -9.68 0.17 -7.19
CA LEU A 53 -9.87 -0.13 -8.60
C LEU A 53 -11.05 -1.08 -8.74
N ASN A 54 -11.98 -0.77 -9.63
CA ASN A 54 -13.08 -1.67 -10.00
C ASN A 54 -12.72 -2.33 -11.33
N ILE A 55 -12.47 -3.62 -11.30
CA ILE A 55 -12.05 -4.43 -12.44
C ILE A 55 -13.27 -5.18 -12.96
N TRP A 56 -13.69 -4.86 -14.18
CA TRP A 56 -14.80 -5.48 -14.86
C TRP A 56 -14.30 -6.57 -15.81
N ARG A 57 -14.90 -7.73 -15.75
CA ARG A 57 -14.54 -8.87 -16.61
C ARG A 57 -15.78 -9.56 -17.13
N GLY A 58 -15.66 -10.18 -18.32
CA GLY A 58 -16.75 -10.87 -19.01
C GLY A 58 -17.49 -9.96 -19.98
N GLU A 59 -18.46 -10.55 -20.68
CA GLU A 59 -19.32 -9.88 -21.65
C GLU A 59 -20.78 -9.92 -21.18
N TYR A 60 -21.55 -8.93 -21.58
CA TYR A 60 -22.96 -8.89 -21.26
C TYR A 60 -23.69 -10.15 -21.79
N PRO A 61 -24.57 -10.81 -20.99
CA PRO A 61 -25.02 -10.39 -19.65
C PRO A 61 -24.18 -10.96 -18.47
N GLN A 62 -23.08 -11.67 -18.71
CA GLN A 62 -22.27 -12.35 -17.68
C GLN A 62 -21.10 -11.46 -17.21
N VAL A 63 -21.36 -10.19 -16.97
CA VAL A 63 -20.35 -9.25 -16.45
C VAL A 63 -20.15 -9.45 -14.96
N LYS A 64 -18.89 -9.54 -14.51
CA LYS A 64 -18.50 -9.57 -13.10
C LYS A 64 -17.60 -8.40 -12.78
N SER A 65 -17.79 -7.80 -11.61
CA SER A 65 -16.87 -6.80 -11.08
C SER A 65 -16.14 -7.34 -9.87
N THR A 66 -14.86 -7.03 -9.78
CA THR A 66 -14.01 -7.31 -8.62
C THR A 66 -13.35 -6.01 -8.23
N SER A 67 -13.30 -5.69 -6.94
CA SER A 67 -12.60 -4.53 -6.45
C SER A 67 -11.23 -4.91 -5.93
N LEU A 68 -10.29 -3.99 -6.07
CA LEU A 68 -8.95 -4.09 -5.51
C LEU A 68 -8.59 -2.79 -4.81
N SER A 69 -8.35 -2.83 -3.51
CA SER A 69 -7.84 -1.69 -2.75
C SER A 69 -6.31 -1.73 -2.73
N LEU A 70 -5.69 -0.95 -3.59
CA LEU A 70 -4.26 -0.98 -3.88
C LEU A 70 -3.53 0.19 -3.22
N ALA A 71 -2.39 -0.10 -2.61
CA ALA A 71 -1.40 0.84 -2.09
C ALA A 71 0.00 0.26 -2.29
N CYS A 72 1.06 0.95 -1.87
CA CYS A 72 2.41 0.38 -1.93
C CYS A 72 2.47 -0.95 -1.17
N LEU A 73 2.97 -1.99 -1.85
CA LEU A 73 3.10 -3.33 -1.28
C LEU A 73 4.37 -3.49 -0.44
N HIS A 74 5.26 -2.52 -0.44
CA HIS A 74 6.57 -2.60 0.22
C HIS A 74 7.31 -3.89 -0.18
N CYS A 75 7.51 -4.06 -1.48
CA CYS A 75 8.03 -5.28 -2.13
C CYS A 75 9.24 -5.88 -1.43
N VAL A 76 9.38 -7.21 -1.53
CA VAL A 76 10.57 -7.90 -1.02
C VAL A 76 11.82 -7.43 -1.76
N GLU A 77 11.71 -7.30 -3.08
CA GLU A 77 12.73 -6.72 -3.96
C GLU A 77 12.15 -5.45 -4.61
N PRO A 78 12.31 -4.27 -3.99
CA PRO A 78 11.69 -3.06 -4.49
C PRO A 78 12.43 -2.51 -5.71
N ALA A 79 11.93 -2.79 -6.91
CA ALA A 79 12.48 -2.27 -8.17
C ALA A 79 12.62 -0.74 -8.17
N CYS A 80 11.69 -0.05 -7.50
CA CYS A 80 11.73 1.41 -7.36
C CYS A 80 12.95 1.90 -6.58
N ALA A 81 13.40 1.16 -5.55
CA ALA A 81 14.61 1.49 -4.80
C ALA A 81 15.87 1.21 -5.64
N ALA A 82 15.90 0.04 -6.32
CA ALA A 82 17.03 -0.32 -7.16
C ALA A 82 17.24 0.64 -8.35
N ALA A 83 16.18 1.25 -8.85
CA ALA A 83 16.23 2.16 -9.98
C ALA A 83 16.41 3.64 -9.60
N CYS A 84 16.42 3.99 -8.32
CA CYS A 84 16.52 5.38 -7.88
C CYS A 84 17.96 5.91 -8.01
N PRO A 85 18.23 6.91 -8.87
CA PRO A 85 19.59 7.42 -9.08
C PRO A 85 20.15 8.17 -7.86
N GLU A 86 19.26 8.74 -7.03
CA GLU A 86 19.63 9.51 -5.83
C GLU A 86 19.56 8.67 -4.55
N GLU A 87 19.31 7.36 -4.67
CA GLU A 87 19.13 6.46 -3.52
C GLU A 87 18.09 6.97 -2.49
N ALA A 88 17.17 7.81 -2.95
CA ALA A 88 16.13 8.41 -2.12
C ALA A 88 15.10 7.40 -1.60
N ILE A 89 15.09 6.17 -2.13
CA ILE A 89 14.16 5.12 -1.75
C ILE A 89 14.94 4.00 -1.05
N THR A 90 14.65 3.78 0.23
CA THR A 90 15.33 2.78 1.04
C THR A 90 14.36 1.73 1.53
N LYS A 91 14.86 0.49 1.66
CA LYS A 91 14.14 -0.61 2.30
C LYS A 91 14.77 -0.93 3.64
N HIS A 92 13.96 -0.88 4.69
CA HIS A 92 14.38 -1.29 6.03
C HIS A 92 14.39 -2.82 6.11
N SER A 93 15.56 -3.40 6.41
CA SER A 93 15.75 -4.86 6.48
C SER A 93 14.88 -5.52 7.55
N GLU A 94 14.68 -4.84 8.68
CA GLU A 94 13.97 -5.39 9.84
C GLU A 94 12.44 -5.35 9.64
N SER A 95 11.89 -4.21 9.27
CA SER A 95 10.44 -4.02 9.11
C SER A 95 9.94 -4.38 7.71
N GLY A 96 10.83 -4.47 6.72
CA GLY A 96 10.47 -4.62 5.31
C GLY A 96 9.79 -3.38 4.71
N LEU A 97 9.75 -2.28 5.46
CA LEU A 97 9.18 -1.02 5.01
C LEU A 97 10.07 -0.42 3.92
N VAL A 98 9.44 0.05 2.85
CA VAL A 98 10.12 0.85 1.82
C VAL A 98 9.73 2.29 2.05
N GLU A 99 10.69 3.14 2.31
CA GLU A 99 10.50 4.57 2.59
C GLU A 99 11.14 5.45 1.53
N VAL A 100 10.73 6.70 1.50
CA VAL A 100 11.23 7.74 0.61
C VAL A 100 11.77 8.88 1.44
N ASP A 101 13.02 9.23 1.21
CA ASP A 101 13.58 10.49 1.70
C ASP A 101 13.19 11.60 0.70
N HIS A 102 12.27 12.45 1.11
CA HIS A 102 11.79 13.56 0.29
C HIS A 102 12.86 14.63 0.06
N GLY A 103 13.88 14.70 0.92
CA GLY A 103 15.01 15.63 0.77
C GLY A 103 16.01 15.22 -0.31
N LEU A 104 16.09 13.92 -0.60
CA LEU A 104 16.94 13.36 -1.66
C LEU A 104 16.19 13.20 -2.99
N CYS A 105 14.86 13.15 -2.96
CA CYS A 105 14.06 12.90 -4.17
C CYS A 105 14.08 14.11 -5.12
N ILE A 106 14.59 13.93 -6.33
CA ILE A 106 14.62 14.95 -7.38
C ILE A 106 13.43 14.91 -8.34
N GLY A 107 12.44 14.05 -8.11
CA GLY A 107 11.23 13.95 -8.93
C GLY A 107 11.44 13.39 -10.34
N CYS A 108 12.52 12.65 -10.60
CA CYS A 108 12.89 12.13 -11.94
C CYS A 108 11.91 11.10 -12.51
N ARG A 109 11.03 10.51 -11.69
CA ARG A 109 9.96 9.53 -12.02
C ARG A 109 10.42 8.17 -12.51
N VAL A 110 11.71 7.85 -12.60
CA VAL A 110 12.23 6.53 -12.98
C VAL A 110 11.59 5.41 -12.13
N CYS A 111 11.41 5.65 -10.84
CA CYS A 111 10.75 4.71 -9.93
C CYS A 111 9.31 4.36 -10.35
N ALA A 112 8.57 5.30 -10.97
CA ALA A 112 7.21 5.06 -11.44
C ALA A 112 7.17 4.14 -12.67
N GLU A 113 8.16 4.25 -13.56
CA GLU A 113 8.26 3.44 -14.77
C GLU A 113 8.53 1.96 -14.45
N VAL A 114 9.30 1.70 -13.38
CA VAL A 114 9.66 0.34 -12.98
C VAL A 114 8.69 -0.28 -11.98
N CYS A 115 7.71 0.47 -11.47
CA CYS A 115 6.74 -0.05 -10.51
C CYS A 115 5.67 -0.90 -11.21
N PRO A 116 5.63 -2.23 -11.00
CA PRO A 116 4.68 -3.08 -11.71
C PRO A 116 3.22 -2.83 -11.29
N PHE A 117 3.00 -2.13 -10.18
CA PHE A 117 1.66 -1.85 -9.63
C PHE A 117 1.15 -0.45 -9.97
N GLY A 118 1.98 0.41 -10.56
CA GLY A 118 1.61 1.77 -10.96
C GLY A 118 1.05 2.64 -9.81
N ILE A 119 1.58 2.47 -8.59
CA ILE A 119 1.00 3.07 -7.38
C ILE A 119 1.74 4.31 -6.88
N LEU A 120 2.90 4.61 -7.44
CA LEU A 120 3.68 5.77 -7.02
C LEU A 120 3.01 7.06 -7.51
N GLN A 121 2.91 8.03 -6.63
CA GLN A 121 2.28 9.32 -6.90
C GLN A 121 3.34 10.43 -6.79
N PHE A 122 3.04 11.58 -7.36
CA PHE A 122 3.93 12.74 -7.28
C PHE A 122 3.12 13.95 -6.87
N ALA A 123 3.61 14.66 -5.87
CA ALA A 123 3.03 15.90 -5.40
C ALA A 123 3.20 17.05 -6.42
N GLY A 124 2.64 18.21 -6.13
CA GLY A 124 2.73 19.37 -6.99
C GLY A 124 4.16 19.88 -7.19
N ASP A 125 5.04 19.63 -6.23
CA ASP A 125 6.49 19.90 -6.29
C ASP A 125 7.30 18.86 -7.08
N GLY A 126 6.64 17.80 -7.56
CA GLY A 126 7.25 16.70 -8.30
C GLY A 126 7.85 15.60 -7.42
N ILE A 127 7.83 15.74 -6.10
CA ILE A 127 8.41 14.77 -5.17
C ILE A 127 7.53 13.52 -5.07
N MET A 128 8.17 12.34 -5.09
CA MET A 128 7.48 11.06 -5.06
C MET A 128 6.85 10.80 -3.68
N GLN A 129 5.62 10.38 -3.72
CA GLN A 129 4.83 10.03 -2.55
C GLN A 129 4.18 8.65 -2.71
N LYS A 130 4.06 7.91 -1.61
CA LYS A 130 3.43 6.60 -1.57
C LYS A 130 3.00 6.22 -0.16
N CYS A 131 2.26 5.13 -0.03
CA CYS A 131 1.95 4.54 1.27
C CYS A 131 3.24 4.18 2.02
N ASP A 132 3.30 4.54 3.29
CA ASP A 132 4.38 4.24 4.25
C ASP A 132 3.87 3.38 5.43
N LEU A 133 2.71 2.74 5.28
CA LEU A 133 2.01 2.01 6.35
C LEU A 133 1.67 2.89 7.57
N CYS A 134 1.62 4.20 7.39
CA CYS A 134 1.49 5.20 8.46
C CYS A 134 2.61 5.12 9.50
N HIS A 135 3.82 4.69 9.09
CA HIS A 135 4.99 4.63 9.96
C HIS A 135 5.32 6.02 10.51
N GLY A 136 5.69 6.08 11.79
CA GLY A 136 6.02 7.34 12.46
C GLY A 136 4.83 8.26 12.76
N GLN A 137 3.60 7.88 12.42
CA GLN A 137 2.42 8.68 12.73
C GLN A 137 1.85 8.33 14.10
N PRO A 138 1.35 9.31 14.86
CA PRO A 138 0.71 9.10 16.16
C PRO A 138 -0.69 8.51 15.98
N LEU A 139 -0.78 7.23 15.59
CA LEU A 139 -2.05 6.54 15.43
C LEU A 139 -2.69 6.27 16.78
N ALA A 140 -3.81 6.90 17.05
CA ALA A 140 -4.65 6.55 18.19
C ALA A 140 -5.19 5.13 18.01
N GLY A 141 -4.58 4.14 18.64
CA GLY A 141 -4.97 2.73 18.54
C GLY A 141 -4.18 1.88 17.56
N ALA A 142 -3.08 2.39 17.03
CA ALA A 142 -2.08 1.65 16.27
C ALA A 142 -2.58 0.94 14.99
N VAL A 143 -3.70 1.37 14.43
CA VAL A 143 -4.26 0.81 13.18
C VAL A 143 -4.34 1.90 12.13
N PRO A 144 -3.80 1.68 10.90
CA PRO A 144 -3.93 2.65 9.83
C PRO A 144 -5.40 3.01 9.54
N PRO A 145 -5.71 4.30 9.32
CA PRO A 145 -7.08 4.76 9.11
C PRO A 145 -7.82 4.03 8.00
N CYS A 146 -7.11 3.65 6.94
CA CYS A 146 -7.71 2.88 5.84
C CYS A 146 -8.20 1.50 6.25
N VAL A 147 -7.55 0.86 7.24
CA VAL A 147 -7.98 -0.43 7.80
C VAL A 147 -9.11 -0.23 8.79
N ASP A 148 -8.97 0.76 9.67
CA ASP A 148 -9.94 1.02 10.74
C ASP A 148 -11.30 1.46 10.20
N THR A 149 -11.30 2.27 9.15
CA THR A 149 -12.52 2.83 8.53
C THR A 149 -13.26 1.83 7.63
N CYS A 150 -12.68 0.66 7.32
CA CYS A 150 -13.26 -0.28 6.35
C CYS A 150 -14.54 -0.94 6.89
N PRO A 151 -15.76 -0.61 6.39
CA PRO A 151 -17.00 -1.14 6.93
C PRO A 151 -17.16 -2.64 6.66
N GLY A 152 -16.67 -3.12 5.51
CA GLY A 152 -16.69 -4.53 5.15
C GLY A 152 -15.55 -5.34 5.78
N GLN A 153 -14.64 -4.70 6.52
CA GLN A 153 -13.42 -5.35 7.04
C GLN A 153 -12.60 -6.08 5.95
N ALA A 154 -12.65 -5.54 4.74
CA ALA A 154 -11.90 -6.07 3.60
C ALA A 154 -10.39 -5.81 3.71
N LEU A 155 -9.98 -4.85 4.54
CA LEU A 155 -8.57 -4.56 4.82
C LEU A 155 -8.21 -5.05 6.22
N SER A 156 -7.09 -5.72 6.33
CA SER A 156 -6.57 -6.22 7.62
C SER A 156 -5.06 -6.10 7.66
N LEU A 157 -4.53 -5.88 8.88
CA LEU A 157 -3.09 -5.96 9.11
C LEU A 157 -2.73 -7.41 9.39
N ILE A 158 -1.74 -7.90 8.66
CA ILE A 158 -1.20 -9.23 8.89
C ILE A 158 0.32 -9.18 9.04
N LYS A 159 0.85 -10.11 9.81
CA LYS A 159 2.27 -10.36 9.95
C LYS A 159 2.65 -11.49 8.99
N VAL A 160 3.68 -11.29 8.23
CA VAL A 160 4.17 -12.27 7.24
C VAL A 160 5.68 -12.32 7.26
N ASP A 161 6.23 -13.45 6.84
CA ASP A 161 7.62 -13.56 6.45
C ASP A 161 7.82 -13.08 4.99
N ALA A 162 9.05 -13.16 4.50
CA ALA A 162 9.37 -12.77 3.13
C ALA A 162 8.62 -13.62 2.08
N SER A 163 8.38 -14.91 2.34
CA SER A 163 7.67 -15.80 1.41
C SER A 163 6.18 -15.48 1.33
N GLY A 164 5.55 -15.19 2.47
CA GLY A 164 4.16 -14.73 2.51
C GLY A 164 3.97 -13.40 1.80
N LYS A 165 4.94 -12.50 1.90
CA LYS A 165 4.92 -11.22 1.19
C LYS A 165 5.04 -11.39 -0.32
N LEU A 166 5.93 -12.26 -0.79
CA LEU A 166 6.05 -12.61 -2.22
C LEU A 166 4.77 -13.25 -2.77
N ALA A 167 4.12 -14.10 -1.99
CA ALA A 167 2.84 -14.71 -2.38
C ALA A 167 1.76 -13.63 -2.57
N HIS A 168 1.67 -12.67 -1.67
CA HIS A 168 0.74 -11.55 -1.76
C HIS A 168 1.03 -10.66 -2.98
N GLU A 169 2.29 -10.36 -3.27
CA GLU A 169 2.69 -9.59 -4.45
C GLU A 169 2.24 -10.28 -5.75
N LYS A 170 2.40 -11.61 -5.84
CA LYS A 170 1.94 -12.41 -6.99
C LYS A 170 0.43 -12.39 -7.14
N GLU A 171 -0.31 -12.52 -6.04
CA GLU A 171 -1.77 -12.43 -6.04
C GLU A 171 -2.26 -11.09 -6.59
N ILE A 172 -1.68 -9.98 -6.12
CA ILE A 172 -2.02 -8.64 -6.61
C ILE A 172 -1.70 -8.49 -8.10
N SER A 173 -0.53 -8.97 -8.54
CA SER A 173 -0.16 -8.95 -9.96
C SER A 173 -1.16 -9.70 -10.84
N GLN A 174 -1.62 -10.87 -10.41
CA GLN A 174 -2.65 -11.65 -11.12
C GLN A 174 -3.99 -10.90 -11.20
N LEU A 175 -4.41 -10.25 -10.12
CA LEU A 175 -5.64 -9.45 -10.09
C LEU A 175 -5.56 -8.26 -11.05
N LEU A 176 -4.40 -7.64 -11.19
CA LEU A 176 -4.17 -6.53 -12.13
C LEU A 176 -4.04 -7.00 -13.59
N GLY A 177 -3.86 -8.29 -13.83
CA GLY A 177 -3.64 -8.82 -15.17
C GLY A 177 -2.22 -8.55 -15.71
N ALA A 178 -1.29 -8.25 -14.81
CA ALA A 178 0.13 -8.09 -15.10
C ALA A 178 0.83 -9.45 -14.89
N GLY A 179 0.67 -10.37 -15.83
CA GLY A 179 1.27 -11.68 -15.83
C GLY A 179 1.77 -12.04 -17.22
#